data_c9cd900f8307f54788d92c36564c6080
#
_entry.id   c9cd900f8307f54788d92c36564c6080
#
_cell.length_a   1.000
_cell.length_b   1.000
_cell.length_c   1.000
_cell.angle_alpha   90.00
_cell.angle_beta   90.00
_cell.angle_gamma   90.00
#
_symmetry.space_group_name_H-M   'P 1'
#
loop_
_entity.id
_entity.type
_entity.pdbx_description
1 polymer ?
#
loop_
_entity_poly.entity_id
_entity_poly.type
_entity_poly.pdbx_seq_one_letter_code
_entity_poly.pdbx_strand_id
1 'polypeptide(L)'
;TSMLQTAEGAFDEVSNIMYRMKDLATQAANDTNSSEDRASLQSEFDQLNSELGNIMSNTSYGGTKLLSGTTGLASTSGLNFQIGSSNAETLNVNVSSQLSGLTKTIGTAATTNPSGAPVAGTGLGALKLDSATSASGAIADLEGALKDVGSLRSSLGANINRLGHTSANLANMQDNTELALGNIRDADFASEASTMTRQQMLAQTSMSMLKQSNSMSGMVMSLLG
;
A
#
# COMPACT_ATOMS: atom_id res chain seq x y z
N THR A 1 -2.69 2.03 -1.37
CA THR A 1 -3.65 1.50 -0.38
C THR A 1 -3.84 -0.01 -0.56
N SER A 2 -4.17 -0.51 -1.76
CA SER A 2 -4.48 -1.94 -2.03
C SER A 2 -3.39 -2.92 -1.57
N MET A 3 -2.12 -2.58 -1.77
CA MET A 3 -1.00 -3.42 -1.31
C MET A 3 -0.98 -3.57 0.23
N LEU A 4 -1.23 -2.50 0.97
CA LEU A 4 -1.30 -2.55 2.44
C LEU A 4 -2.54 -3.30 2.91
N GLN A 5 -3.66 -3.18 2.21
CA GLN A 5 -4.88 -3.96 2.47
C GLN A 5 -4.67 -5.45 2.21
N THR A 6 -3.92 -5.82 1.16
CA THR A 6 -3.55 -7.22 0.92
C THR A 6 -2.69 -7.77 2.07
N ALA A 7 -1.73 -7.00 2.55
CA ALA A 7 -0.91 -7.39 3.69
C ALA A 7 -1.75 -7.50 4.98
N GLU A 8 -2.66 -6.56 5.23
CA GLU A 8 -3.55 -6.61 6.39
C GLU A 8 -4.47 -7.84 6.35
N GLY A 9 -5.04 -8.17 5.19
CA GLY A 9 -5.84 -9.38 5.02
C GLY A 9 -5.05 -10.66 5.30
N ALA A 10 -3.77 -10.71 4.89
CA ALA A 10 -2.90 -11.84 5.22
C ALA A 10 -2.66 -11.94 6.74
N PHE A 11 -2.47 -10.81 7.45
CA PHE A 11 -2.33 -10.83 8.91
C PHE A 11 -3.62 -11.14 9.66
N ASP A 12 -4.77 -10.87 9.08
CA ASP A 12 -6.05 -11.33 9.62
C ASP A 12 -6.13 -12.86 9.62
N GLU A 13 -5.77 -13.49 8.50
CA GLU A 13 -5.71 -14.94 8.38
C GLU A 13 -4.67 -15.56 9.32
N VAL A 14 -3.48 -14.94 9.41
CA VAL A 14 -2.45 -15.33 10.39
C VAL A 14 -3.00 -15.30 11.81
N SER A 15 -3.76 -14.27 12.18
CA SER A 15 -4.39 -14.18 13.51
C SER A 15 -5.38 -15.32 13.74
N ASN A 16 -6.22 -15.64 12.77
CA ASN A 16 -7.23 -16.70 12.85
C ASN A 16 -6.56 -18.06 13.06
N ILE A 17 -5.50 -18.34 12.31
CA ILE A 17 -4.72 -19.58 12.48
C ILE A 17 -4.06 -19.62 13.86
N MET A 18 -3.47 -18.53 14.33
CA MET A 18 -2.86 -18.47 15.67
C MET A 18 -3.89 -18.69 16.80
N TYR A 19 -5.12 -18.18 16.66
CA TYR A 19 -6.20 -18.49 17.60
C TYR A 19 -6.52 -19.97 17.60
N ARG A 20 -6.61 -20.61 16.44
CA ARG A 20 -6.82 -22.05 16.34
C ARG A 20 -5.68 -22.85 16.99
N MET A 21 -4.42 -22.43 16.75
CA MET A 21 -3.25 -23.03 17.41
C MET A 21 -3.32 -22.89 18.95
N LYS A 22 -3.78 -21.73 19.43
CA LYS A 22 -3.98 -21.50 20.87
C LYS A 22 -5.06 -22.42 21.46
N ASP A 23 -6.14 -22.65 20.72
CA ASP A 23 -7.19 -23.59 21.15
C ASP A 23 -6.64 -25.02 21.27
N LEU A 24 -5.81 -25.47 20.30
CA LEU A 24 -5.14 -26.77 20.36
C LEU A 24 -4.16 -26.86 21.54
N ALA A 25 -3.39 -25.80 21.79
CA ALA A 25 -2.48 -25.73 22.93
C ALA A 25 -3.24 -25.76 24.27
N THR A 26 -4.38 -25.05 24.35
CA THR A 26 -5.24 -25.06 25.52
C THR A 26 -5.84 -26.44 25.76
N GLN A 27 -6.25 -27.11 24.69
CA GLN A 27 -6.76 -28.49 24.80
C GLN A 27 -5.63 -29.44 25.26
N ALA A 28 -4.41 -29.32 24.69
CA ALA A 28 -3.27 -30.16 25.04
C ALA A 28 -2.77 -29.92 26.47
N ALA A 29 -2.97 -28.71 27.02
CA ALA A 29 -2.62 -28.37 28.40
C ALA A 29 -3.47 -29.10 29.46
N ASN A 30 -4.57 -29.74 29.07
CA ASN A 30 -5.40 -30.49 29.99
C ASN A 30 -4.74 -31.81 30.38
N ASP A 31 -4.58 -32.06 31.68
CA ASP A 31 -3.96 -33.27 32.21
C ASP A 31 -4.73 -34.57 31.94
N THR A 32 -5.98 -34.46 31.51
CA THR A 32 -6.81 -35.64 31.17
C THR A 32 -6.45 -36.24 29.81
N ASN A 33 -5.66 -35.55 28.97
CA ASN A 33 -5.26 -36.04 27.66
C ASN A 33 -4.16 -37.12 27.80
N SER A 34 -4.28 -38.17 26.98
CA SER A 34 -3.25 -39.17 26.80
C SER A 34 -2.08 -38.61 25.96
N SER A 35 -0.97 -39.37 25.92
CA SER A 35 0.15 -39.04 25.04
C SER A 35 -0.23 -39.11 23.56
N GLU A 36 -1.11 -40.02 23.19
CA GLU A 36 -1.61 -40.20 21.81
C GLU A 36 -2.52 -39.04 21.39
N ASP A 37 -3.38 -38.56 22.33
CA ASP A 37 -4.21 -37.37 22.06
C ASP A 37 -3.34 -36.14 21.84
N ARG A 38 -2.34 -35.91 22.70
CA ARG A 38 -1.39 -34.80 22.53
C ARG A 38 -0.56 -34.90 21.24
N ALA A 39 -0.17 -36.12 20.83
CA ALA A 39 0.52 -36.32 19.54
C ALA A 39 -0.38 -35.95 18.34
N SER A 40 -1.67 -36.23 18.42
CA SER A 40 -2.65 -35.86 17.40
C SER A 40 -2.82 -34.33 17.34
N LEU A 41 -2.96 -33.68 18.51
CA LEU A 41 -3.02 -32.21 18.61
C LEU A 41 -1.73 -31.55 18.11
N GLN A 42 -0.54 -32.13 18.38
CA GLN A 42 0.73 -31.66 17.86
C GLN A 42 0.78 -31.73 16.34
N SER A 43 0.26 -32.81 15.75
CA SER A 43 0.25 -32.95 14.27
C SER A 43 -0.60 -31.87 13.61
N GLU A 44 -1.79 -31.54 14.17
CA GLU A 44 -2.62 -30.44 13.67
C GLU A 44 -1.91 -29.08 13.88
N PHE A 45 -1.28 -28.88 15.03
CA PHE A 45 -0.51 -27.68 15.35
C PHE A 45 0.63 -27.43 14.37
N ASP A 46 1.39 -28.48 14.02
CA ASP A 46 2.51 -28.41 13.05
C ASP A 46 2.01 -28.08 11.64
N GLN A 47 0.83 -28.58 11.24
CA GLN A 47 0.22 -28.24 9.95
C GLN A 47 -0.22 -26.77 9.90
N LEU A 48 -0.84 -26.26 10.97
CA LEU A 48 -1.21 -24.85 11.07
C LEU A 48 0.01 -23.95 11.08
N ASN A 49 1.10 -24.34 11.76
CA ASN A 49 2.36 -23.59 11.69
C ASN A 49 2.96 -23.58 10.28
N SER A 50 2.86 -24.68 9.54
CA SER A 50 3.29 -24.74 8.14
C SER A 50 2.47 -23.81 7.26
N GLU A 51 1.16 -23.72 7.51
CA GLU A 51 0.27 -22.79 6.80
C GLU A 51 0.60 -21.32 7.11
N LEU A 52 0.91 -20.99 8.38
CA LEU A 52 1.43 -19.66 8.72
C LEU A 52 2.69 -19.33 7.89
N GLY A 53 3.63 -20.24 7.82
CA GLY A 53 4.85 -20.10 7.00
C GLY A 53 4.53 -19.87 5.53
N ASN A 54 3.55 -20.58 4.99
CA ASN A 54 3.08 -20.42 3.61
C ASN A 54 2.48 -19.04 3.38
N ILE A 55 1.61 -18.56 4.26
CA ILE A 55 1.01 -17.21 4.15
C ILE A 55 2.09 -16.15 4.18
N MET A 56 3.02 -16.23 5.15
CA MET A 56 4.13 -15.26 5.28
C MET A 56 5.05 -15.27 4.06
N SER A 57 5.28 -16.44 3.47
CA SER A 57 6.21 -16.59 2.32
C SER A 57 5.56 -16.28 0.98
N ASN A 58 4.27 -16.50 0.84
CA ASN A 58 3.59 -16.46 -0.46
C ASN A 58 2.71 -15.24 -0.66
N THR A 59 2.41 -14.47 0.38
CA THR A 59 1.68 -13.21 0.25
C THR A 59 2.45 -12.26 -0.66
N SER A 60 1.86 -11.92 -1.80
CA SER A 60 2.48 -11.09 -2.83
C SER A 60 1.48 -10.08 -3.40
N TYR A 61 2.00 -8.99 -3.93
CA TYR A 61 1.24 -7.99 -4.64
C TYR A 61 2.02 -7.53 -5.86
N GLY A 62 1.41 -7.60 -7.05
CA GLY A 62 2.07 -7.22 -8.30
C GLY A 62 3.35 -8.01 -8.60
N GLY A 63 3.42 -9.29 -8.19
CA GLY A 63 4.58 -10.15 -8.38
C GLY A 63 5.69 -9.97 -7.34
N THR A 64 5.55 -9.01 -6.40
CA THR A 64 6.51 -8.80 -5.32
C THR A 64 6.02 -9.42 -4.02
N LYS A 65 6.87 -10.19 -3.35
CA LYS A 65 6.61 -10.71 -2.01
C LYS A 65 6.47 -9.54 -1.03
N LEU A 66 5.40 -9.55 -0.21
CA LEU A 66 5.14 -8.46 0.73
C LEU A 66 5.75 -8.70 2.10
N LEU A 67 5.68 -9.93 2.61
CA LEU A 67 5.94 -10.28 4.00
C LEU A 67 7.25 -11.03 4.20
N SER A 68 7.95 -11.38 3.13
CA SER A 68 9.19 -12.16 3.17
C SER A 68 10.27 -11.60 2.25
N GLY A 69 11.53 -11.90 2.55
CA GLY A 69 12.68 -11.45 1.76
C GLY A 69 13.16 -10.05 2.16
N THR A 70 13.77 -9.35 1.21
CA THR A 70 14.36 -8.00 1.39
C THR A 70 13.56 -6.92 0.67
N THR A 71 12.40 -7.28 0.11
CA THR A 71 11.52 -6.41 -0.67
C THR A 71 10.17 -6.22 0.04
N GLY A 72 9.33 -5.38 -0.52
CA GLY A 72 8.01 -5.13 0.04
C GLY A 72 8.08 -4.51 1.45
N LEU A 73 7.17 -4.92 2.32
CA LEU A 73 7.10 -4.47 3.72
C LEU A 73 8.25 -5.02 4.58
N ALA A 74 8.92 -6.09 4.12
CA ALA A 74 10.09 -6.66 4.78
C ALA A 74 11.38 -5.86 4.53
N SER A 75 11.36 -4.87 3.63
CA SER A 75 12.50 -4.00 3.36
C SER A 75 12.89 -3.20 4.58
N THR A 76 14.18 -3.23 4.94
CA THR A 76 14.72 -2.44 6.07
C THR A 76 14.60 -0.93 5.88
N SER A 77 14.56 -0.48 4.63
CA SER A 77 14.35 0.94 4.27
C SER A 77 12.88 1.35 4.31
N GLY A 78 11.96 0.39 4.49
CA GLY A 78 10.53 0.61 4.33
C GLY A 78 10.12 0.84 2.87
N LEU A 79 8.84 1.11 2.68
CA LEU A 79 8.27 1.45 1.38
C LEU A 79 7.95 2.93 1.31
N ASN A 80 8.47 3.60 0.29
CA ASN A 80 8.16 4.99 0.02
C ASN A 80 6.97 5.10 -0.94
N PHE A 81 5.91 5.73 -0.49
CA PHE A 81 4.75 6.08 -1.31
C PHE A 81 4.86 7.55 -1.69
N GLN A 82 4.90 7.85 -2.98
CA GLN A 82 4.79 9.22 -3.47
C GLN A 82 3.37 9.72 -3.21
N ILE A 83 3.24 10.78 -2.43
CA ILE A 83 1.98 11.36 -1.97
C ILE A 83 1.74 12.79 -2.45
N GLY A 84 2.61 13.30 -3.31
CA GLY A 84 2.51 14.64 -3.89
C GLY A 84 3.37 14.80 -5.13
N SER A 85 3.36 15.98 -5.72
CA SER A 85 4.09 16.31 -6.95
C SER A 85 5.56 16.63 -6.73
N SER A 86 5.95 16.91 -5.48
CA SER A 86 7.33 17.21 -5.11
C SER A 86 8.08 15.94 -4.70
N ASN A 87 9.38 15.86 -5.04
CA ASN A 87 10.23 14.73 -4.66
C ASN A 87 10.34 14.51 -3.13
N ALA A 88 10.09 15.54 -2.34
CA ALA A 88 10.09 15.48 -0.88
C ALA A 88 8.77 14.97 -0.28
N GLU A 89 7.71 14.91 -1.07
CA GLU A 89 6.36 14.52 -0.62
C GLU A 89 6.18 13.01 -0.69
N THR A 90 6.89 12.29 0.21
CA THR A 90 6.82 10.84 0.31
C THR A 90 6.33 10.42 1.69
N LEU A 91 5.51 9.36 1.73
CA LEU A 91 5.17 8.66 2.96
C LEU A 91 6.01 7.39 3.03
N ASN A 92 6.91 7.31 3.99
CA ASN A 92 7.65 6.08 4.28
C ASN A 92 6.84 5.20 5.25
N VAL A 93 6.55 3.98 4.84
CA VAL A 93 5.93 2.95 5.67
C VAL A 93 6.99 1.90 5.98
N ASN A 94 7.47 1.89 7.20
CA ASN A 94 8.47 0.94 7.66
C ASN A 94 7.92 0.10 8.82
N VAL A 95 7.70 -1.16 8.56
CA VAL A 95 7.27 -2.18 9.53
C VAL A 95 8.24 -3.35 9.60
N SER A 96 9.43 -3.19 9.04
CA SER A 96 10.42 -4.26 8.90
C SER A 96 10.88 -4.84 10.24
N SER A 97 11.01 -4.02 11.27
CA SER A 97 11.41 -4.48 12.61
C SER A 97 10.33 -5.35 13.26
N GLN A 98 9.07 -4.92 13.18
CA GLN A 98 7.92 -5.68 13.69
C GLN A 98 7.74 -6.98 12.90
N LEU A 99 7.86 -6.91 11.56
CA LEU A 99 7.75 -8.07 10.69
C LEU A 99 8.89 -9.06 10.91
N SER A 100 10.12 -8.59 11.10
CA SER A 100 11.27 -9.42 11.44
C SER A 100 11.09 -10.11 12.80
N GLY A 101 10.57 -9.40 13.80
CA GLY A 101 10.19 -9.96 15.10
C GLY A 101 9.16 -11.08 14.93
N LEU A 102 8.09 -10.83 14.21
CA LEU A 102 7.03 -11.80 13.95
C LEU A 102 7.55 -13.02 13.16
N THR A 103 8.39 -12.82 12.13
CA THR A 103 8.99 -13.92 11.37
C THR A 103 9.86 -14.81 12.25
N LYS A 104 10.61 -14.23 13.19
CA LYS A 104 11.37 -14.98 14.19
C LYS A 104 10.47 -15.77 15.14
N THR A 105 9.36 -15.16 15.56
CA THR A 105 8.38 -15.79 16.48
C THR A 105 7.66 -16.93 15.78
N ILE A 106 7.18 -16.76 14.55
CA ILE A 106 6.53 -17.83 13.78
C ILE A 106 7.55 -18.96 13.51
N GLY A 107 8.77 -18.60 13.10
CA GLY A 107 9.82 -19.58 12.84
C GLY A 107 9.48 -20.54 11.70
N THR A 108 10.08 -21.72 11.74
CA THR A 108 9.85 -22.83 10.81
C THR A 108 9.43 -24.07 11.56
N ALA A 109 8.46 -24.79 10.97
CA ALA A 109 8.10 -26.11 11.51
C ALA A 109 9.29 -27.06 11.54
N ALA A 110 9.30 -28.00 12.47
CA ALA A 110 10.28 -29.06 12.50
C ALA A 110 10.19 -29.91 11.21
N THR A 111 11.27 -30.08 10.52
CA THR A 111 11.33 -30.83 9.26
C THR A 111 12.39 -31.92 9.35
N THR A 112 12.42 -32.83 8.39
CA THR A 112 13.57 -33.71 8.17
C THR A 112 14.39 -33.22 7.01
N ASN A 113 15.71 -33.21 7.14
CA ASN A 113 16.58 -32.88 6.03
C ASN A 113 16.59 -34.05 4.97
N PRO A 114 17.12 -33.83 3.76
CA PRO A 114 17.20 -34.88 2.73
C PRO A 114 17.94 -36.14 3.19
N SER A 115 18.74 -36.09 4.26
CA SER A 115 19.43 -37.23 4.85
C SER A 115 18.59 -37.97 5.92
N GLY A 116 17.33 -37.54 6.14
CA GLY A 116 16.43 -38.16 7.14
C GLY A 116 16.67 -37.71 8.58
N ALA A 117 17.63 -36.80 8.84
CA ALA A 117 17.86 -36.31 10.19
C ALA A 117 16.82 -35.24 10.56
N PRO A 118 16.30 -35.25 11.81
CA PRO A 118 15.38 -34.25 12.29
C PRO A 118 16.05 -32.88 12.33
N VAL A 119 15.42 -31.87 11.72
CA VAL A 119 15.80 -30.47 11.90
C VAL A 119 14.81 -29.85 12.88
N ALA A 120 15.31 -29.35 14.00
CA ALA A 120 14.46 -28.69 14.99
C ALA A 120 13.78 -27.45 14.35
N GLY A 121 12.50 -27.29 14.60
CA GLY A 121 11.77 -26.06 14.27
C GLY A 121 12.31 -24.87 15.05
N THR A 122 11.97 -23.68 14.62
CA THR A 122 12.29 -22.43 15.34
C THR A 122 11.01 -21.67 15.65
N GLY A 123 11.02 -20.81 16.66
CA GLY A 123 9.84 -20.05 17.05
C GLY A 123 8.65 -20.96 17.39
N LEU A 124 7.45 -20.64 16.90
CA LEU A 124 6.26 -21.46 17.10
C LEU A 124 6.42 -22.90 16.55
N GLY A 125 7.25 -23.09 15.53
CA GLY A 125 7.56 -24.41 14.98
C GLY A 125 8.42 -25.29 15.87
N ALA A 126 9.03 -24.75 16.93
CA ALA A 126 9.74 -25.50 17.95
C ALA A 126 8.87 -25.90 19.14
N LEU A 127 7.63 -25.35 19.24
CA LEU A 127 6.74 -25.58 20.36
C LEU A 127 6.26 -27.03 20.37
N LYS A 128 6.20 -27.59 21.56
CA LYS A 128 5.71 -28.95 21.81
C LYS A 128 4.48 -28.93 22.68
N LEU A 129 3.54 -29.80 22.33
CA LEU A 129 2.30 -30.05 23.10
C LEU A 129 2.36 -31.41 23.81
N ASP A 130 3.55 -31.97 23.99
CA ASP A 130 3.80 -33.31 24.55
C ASP A 130 3.49 -33.45 26.03
N SER A 131 3.44 -32.32 26.72
CA SER A 131 3.07 -32.25 28.14
C SER A 131 2.17 -31.03 28.41
N ALA A 132 1.42 -31.08 29.51
CA ALA A 132 0.60 -29.93 29.95
C ALA A 132 1.44 -28.67 30.19
N THR A 133 2.67 -28.84 30.71
CA THR A 133 3.59 -27.73 30.95
C THR A 133 4.09 -27.11 29.63
N SER A 134 4.49 -27.94 28.67
CA SER A 134 4.92 -27.48 27.34
C SER A 134 3.77 -26.79 26.60
N ALA A 135 2.57 -27.36 26.65
CA ALA A 135 1.37 -26.76 26.05
C ALA A 135 1.00 -25.42 26.69
N SER A 136 1.14 -25.30 28.02
CA SER A 136 0.94 -24.02 28.72
C SER A 136 1.98 -22.95 28.29
N GLY A 137 3.23 -23.37 28.09
CA GLY A 137 4.26 -22.49 27.51
C GLY A 137 3.90 -22.02 26.10
N ALA A 138 3.43 -22.94 25.25
CA ALA A 138 2.99 -22.62 23.90
C ALA A 138 1.83 -21.60 23.87
N ILE A 139 0.92 -21.63 24.84
CA ILE A 139 -0.14 -20.61 24.97
C ILE A 139 0.46 -19.23 25.19
N ALA A 140 1.45 -19.09 26.08
CA ALA A 140 2.08 -17.81 26.37
C ALA A 140 2.83 -17.26 25.15
N ASP A 141 3.54 -18.12 24.41
CA ASP A 141 4.25 -17.74 23.20
C ASP A 141 3.30 -17.30 22.07
N LEU A 142 2.17 -18.00 21.92
CA LEU A 142 1.11 -17.63 20.98
C LEU A 142 0.43 -16.31 21.36
N GLU A 143 0.22 -16.03 22.65
CA GLU A 143 -0.29 -14.73 23.10
C GLU A 143 0.69 -13.59 22.76
N GLY A 144 1.98 -13.82 22.94
CA GLY A 144 3.02 -12.88 22.50
C GLY A 144 2.97 -12.62 21.01
N ALA A 145 2.91 -13.68 20.21
CA ALA A 145 2.81 -13.59 18.75
C ALA A 145 1.54 -12.87 18.29
N LEU A 146 0.39 -13.15 18.89
CA LEU A 146 -0.87 -12.47 18.59
C LEU A 146 -0.80 -10.96 18.90
N LYS A 147 -0.11 -10.58 19.98
CA LYS A 147 0.13 -9.18 20.33
C LYS A 147 1.00 -8.50 19.28
N ASP A 148 2.03 -9.17 18.78
CA ASP A 148 2.92 -8.64 17.74
C ASP A 148 2.16 -8.45 16.42
N VAL A 149 1.34 -9.42 16.02
CA VAL A 149 0.45 -9.30 14.84
C VAL A 149 -0.54 -8.16 15.02
N GLY A 150 -1.14 -8.02 16.20
CA GLY A 150 -2.06 -6.91 16.50
C GLY A 150 -1.39 -5.54 16.38
N SER A 151 -0.16 -5.40 16.88
CA SER A 151 0.64 -4.17 16.74
C SER A 151 0.94 -3.86 15.27
N LEU A 152 1.33 -4.87 14.50
CA LEU A 152 1.62 -4.74 13.08
C LEU A 152 0.37 -4.33 12.28
N ARG A 153 -0.76 -4.98 12.53
CA ARG A 153 -2.06 -4.62 11.92
C ARG A 153 -2.47 -3.19 12.27
N SER A 154 -2.28 -2.77 13.51
CA SER A 154 -2.56 -1.39 13.94
C SER A 154 -1.69 -0.38 13.16
N SER A 155 -0.41 -0.69 12.98
CA SER A 155 0.51 0.15 12.20
C SER A 155 0.10 0.23 10.72
N LEU A 156 -0.29 -0.90 10.12
CA LEU A 156 -0.77 -0.95 8.74
C LEU A 156 -2.08 -0.16 8.58
N GLY A 157 -3.05 -0.37 9.48
CA GLY A 157 -4.32 0.35 9.48
C GLY A 157 -4.15 1.87 9.61
N ALA A 158 -3.25 2.33 10.49
CA ALA A 158 -2.92 3.74 10.63
C ALA A 158 -2.33 4.31 9.32
N ASN A 159 -1.44 3.58 8.65
CA ASN A 159 -0.87 4.01 7.37
C ASN A 159 -1.89 3.98 6.23
N ILE A 160 -2.82 3.01 6.21
CA ILE A 160 -3.94 2.98 5.26
C ILE A 160 -4.82 4.23 5.43
N ASN A 161 -5.18 4.57 6.66
CA ASN A 161 -5.96 5.78 6.95
C ASN A 161 -5.22 7.05 6.53
N ARG A 162 -3.92 7.16 6.83
CA ARG A 162 -3.09 8.30 6.39
C ARG A 162 -3.08 8.43 4.88
N LEU A 163 -2.89 7.33 4.14
CA LEU A 163 -2.94 7.32 2.67
C LEU A 163 -4.32 7.70 2.14
N GLY A 164 -5.39 7.28 2.82
CA GLY A 164 -6.76 7.67 2.49
C GLY A 164 -6.97 9.19 2.59
N HIS A 165 -6.57 9.78 3.72
CA HIS A 165 -6.66 11.24 3.90
C HIS A 165 -5.78 12.01 2.91
N THR A 166 -4.58 11.51 2.62
CA THR A 166 -3.69 12.13 1.64
C THR A 166 -4.28 12.07 0.23
N SER A 167 -4.87 10.92 -0.14
CA SER A 167 -5.53 10.76 -1.45
C SER A 167 -6.71 11.73 -1.61
N ALA A 168 -7.53 11.91 -0.57
CA ALA A 168 -8.63 12.87 -0.59
C ALA A 168 -8.12 14.32 -0.70
N ASN A 169 -7.04 14.66 0.02
CA ASN A 169 -6.42 15.99 -0.08
C ASN A 169 -5.86 16.25 -1.49
N LEU A 170 -5.15 15.27 -2.07
CA LEU A 170 -4.63 15.37 -3.44
C LEU A 170 -5.74 15.54 -4.48
N ALA A 171 -6.87 14.85 -4.34
CA ALA A 171 -8.02 15.05 -5.21
C ALA A 171 -8.55 16.50 -5.14
N ASN A 172 -8.72 17.03 -3.92
CA ASN A 172 -9.12 18.45 -3.73
C ASN A 172 -8.10 19.43 -4.32
N MET A 173 -6.80 19.15 -4.18
CA MET A 173 -5.75 19.98 -4.78
C MET A 173 -5.79 19.91 -6.31
N GLN A 174 -6.03 18.73 -6.88
CA GLN A 174 -6.17 18.56 -8.32
C GLN A 174 -7.36 19.37 -8.86
N ASP A 175 -8.54 19.25 -8.23
CA ASP A 175 -9.73 20.00 -8.61
C ASP A 175 -9.49 21.52 -8.57
N ASN A 176 -8.87 22.00 -7.50
CA ASN A 176 -8.52 23.42 -7.37
C ASN A 176 -7.49 23.87 -8.42
N THR A 177 -6.54 23.03 -8.76
CA THR A 177 -5.53 23.31 -9.78
C THR A 177 -6.15 23.35 -11.17
N GLU A 178 -7.09 22.43 -11.47
CA GLU A 178 -7.85 22.43 -12.73
C GLU A 178 -8.73 23.68 -12.86
N LEU A 179 -9.41 24.09 -11.78
CA LEU A 179 -10.17 25.34 -11.75
C LEU A 179 -9.27 26.57 -11.98
N ALA A 180 -8.12 26.64 -11.33
CA ALA A 180 -7.16 27.71 -11.52
C ALA A 180 -6.62 27.75 -12.96
N LEU A 181 -6.29 26.58 -13.52
CA LEU A 181 -5.83 26.46 -14.90
C LEU A 181 -6.93 26.86 -15.89
N GLY A 182 -8.18 26.46 -15.63
CA GLY A 182 -9.35 26.88 -16.40
C GLY A 182 -9.50 28.40 -16.42
N ASN A 183 -9.44 29.04 -15.24
CA ASN A 183 -9.50 30.50 -15.14
C ASN A 183 -8.39 31.22 -15.89
N ILE A 184 -7.15 30.70 -15.85
CA ILE A 184 -6.02 31.28 -16.59
C ILE A 184 -6.23 31.13 -18.10
N ARG A 185 -6.65 29.95 -18.56
CA ARG A 185 -6.89 29.72 -19.99
C ARG A 185 -8.05 30.54 -20.53
N ASP A 186 -9.13 30.68 -19.76
CA ASP A 186 -10.29 31.50 -20.13
C ASP A 186 -9.95 32.98 -20.20
N ALA A 187 -9.13 33.48 -19.26
CA ALA A 187 -8.63 34.85 -19.29
C ALA A 187 -7.71 35.11 -20.50
N ASP A 188 -6.85 34.15 -20.83
CA ASP A 188 -5.94 34.24 -22.01
C ASP A 188 -6.73 34.20 -23.32
N PHE A 189 -7.76 33.32 -23.39
CA PHE A 189 -8.65 33.23 -24.54
C PHE A 189 -9.46 34.52 -24.75
N ALA A 190 -9.96 35.14 -23.68
CA ALA A 190 -10.66 36.42 -23.73
C ALA A 190 -9.74 37.57 -24.20
N SER A 191 -8.49 37.58 -23.78
CA SER A 191 -7.46 38.56 -24.22
C SER A 191 -7.15 38.38 -25.71
N GLU A 192 -6.96 37.12 -26.15
CA GLU A 192 -6.65 36.81 -27.56
C GLU A 192 -7.86 37.13 -28.47
N ALA A 193 -9.09 36.80 -28.07
CA ALA A 193 -10.29 37.15 -28.78
C ALA A 193 -10.47 38.67 -28.92
N SER A 194 -10.16 39.45 -27.88
CA SER A 194 -10.15 40.90 -27.92
C SER A 194 -9.09 41.45 -28.89
N THR A 195 -7.93 40.86 -28.89
CA THR A 195 -6.83 41.23 -29.80
C THR A 195 -7.19 40.91 -31.25
N MET A 196 -7.79 39.74 -31.51
CA MET A 196 -8.23 39.33 -32.81
C MET A 196 -9.33 40.25 -33.35
N THR A 197 -10.33 40.60 -32.51
CA THR A 197 -11.38 41.53 -32.86
C THR A 197 -10.85 42.91 -33.20
N ARG A 198 -9.89 43.41 -32.41
CA ARG A 198 -9.20 44.68 -32.68
C ARG A 198 -8.45 44.66 -34.01
N GLN A 199 -7.73 43.59 -34.30
CA GLN A 199 -7.00 43.44 -35.58
C GLN A 199 -7.99 43.39 -36.77
N GLN A 200 -9.14 42.69 -36.65
CA GLN A 200 -10.16 42.67 -37.68
C GLN A 200 -10.75 44.06 -37.92
N MET A 201 -11.08 44.82 -36.85
CA MET A 201 -11.57 46.19 -36.98
C MET A 201 -10.51 47.10 -37.65
N LEU A 202 -9.26 46.99 -37.25
CA LEU A 202 -8.15 47.77 -37.88
C LEU A 202 -8.01 47.41 -39.36
N ALA A 203 -8.07 46.15 -39.74
CA ALA A 203 -8.02 45.73 -41.14
C ALA A 203 -9.22 46.28 -41.96
N GLN A 204 -10.45 46.21 -41.42
CA GLN A 204 -11.63 46.81 -42.08
C GLN A 204 -11.54 48.32 -42.20
N THR A 205 -11.08 49.00 -41.14
CA THR A 205 -10.88 50.44 -41.14
C THR A 205 -9.82 50.85 -42.15
N SER A 206 -8.69 50.14 -42.18
CA SER A 206 -7.60 50.37 -43.14
C SER A 206 -8.09 50.19 -44.60
N MET A 207 -8.83 49.13 -44.88
CA MET A 207 -9.42 48.94 -46.22
C MET A 207 -10.41 50.04 -46.60
N SER A 208 -11.23 50.50 -45.66
CA SER A 208 -12.18 51.63 -45.89
C SER A 208 -11.41 52.93 -46.17
N MET A 209 -10.34 53.19 -45.37
CA MET A 209 -9.47 54.36 -45.59
C MET A 209 -8.75 54.30 -46.94
N LEU A 210 -8.27 53.11 -47.35
CA LEU A 210 -7.62 52.91 -48.63
C LEU A 210 -8.60 53.16 -49.81
N LYS A 211 -9.84 52.69 -49.71
CA LYS A 211 -10.90 52.97 -50.69
C LYS A 211 -11.20 54.47 -50.74
N GLN A 212 -11.30 55.14 -49.60
CA GLN A 212 -11.53 56.57 -49.52
C GLN A 212 -10.37 57.39 -50.11
N SER A 213 -9.13 56.98 -49.82
CA SER A 213 -7.93 57.60 -50.36
C SER A 213 -7.84 57.45 -51.89
N ASN A 214 -8.14 56.25 -52.42
CA ASN A 214 -8.17 56.00 -53.83
C ASN A 214 -9.29 56.83 -54.55
N SER A 215 -10.45 56.97 -53.93
CA SER A 215 -11.53 57.83 -54.52
C SER A 215 -11.19 59.31 -54.48
N MET A 216 -10.47 59.78 -53.45
CA MET A 216 -9.96 61.15 -53.42
C MET A 216 -8.90 61.42 -54.53
N SER A 217 -7.99 60.47 -54.71
CA SER A 217 -6.99 60.56 -55.81
C SER A 217 -7.69 60.58 -57.15
N GLY A 218 -8.74 59.85 -57.40
CA GLY A 218 -9.54 59.89 -58.61
C GLY A 218 -10.29 61.22 -58.82
N MET A 219 -10.81 61.82 -57.76
CA MET A 219 -11.39 63.16 -57.83
C MET A 219 -10.41 64.25 -58.10
N VAL A 220 -9.23 64.19 -57.52
CA VAL A 220 -8.12 65.18 -57.87
C VAL A 220 -7.72 65.03 -59.30
N MET A 221 -7.63 63.84 -59.87
CA MET A 221 -7.28 63.60 -61.24
C MET A 221 -8.38 64.11 -62.22
N SER A 222 -9.66 64.05 -61.80
CA SER A 222 -10.80 64.59 -62.60
C SER A 222 -10.93 66.12 -62.53
N LEU A 223 -10.22 66.80 -61.62
CA LEU A 223 -10.19 68.25 -61.49
C LEU A 223 -9.01 68.86 -62.24
N LEU A 224 -7.99 68.08 -62.60
CA LEU A 224 -6.78 68.46 -63.25
C LEU A 224 -6.78 68.20 -64.82
N GLY A 225 -7.73 67.45 -65.29
CA GLY A 225 -7.94 67.04 -66.65
C GLY A 225 -9.27 67.44 -67.14
#